data_9dc1baf9cef455c0b26c834765c966ae
#
_entry.id   9dc1baf9cef455c0b26c834765c966ae
#
_cell.length_a   1.000
_cell.length_b   1.000
_cell.length_c   1.000
_cell.angle_alpha   90.00
_cell.angle_beta   90.00
_cell.angle_gamma   90.00
#
_symmetry.space_group_name_H-M   'P 1'
#
loop_
_entity.id
_entity.type
_entity.pdbx_description
1 polymer ?
#
loop_
_entity_poly.entity_id
_entity_poly.type
_entity_poly.pdbx_seq_one_letter_code
_entity_poly.pdbx_strand_id
1 'polypeptide(L)'
;KNPITPIEPVSSMPFPERLLSGHIKNKNIEIHTTHVPPGSSNGVIKVQHFEKLYEFLANRKDVQKILTGDFNSPKLERETGEIITWGQKVSSSGKVRIAVNPKWKNECSGERWDSAERSIIQNHKDLGLVDIFREKNGYVDNSGSWFTNKGIARRYDHVFGPKNISILESYYDQKPREQKYSDHSPLVAEFNIL
;
A
#
# COMPACT_ATOMS: atom_id res chain seq x y z
N LYS A 1 -14.59 -3.54 24.93
CA LYS A 1 -14.42 -3.01 23.56
C LYS A 1 -13.80 -1.63 23.67
N ASN A 2 -12.80 -1.35 22.83
CA ASN A 2 -12.16 -0.05 22.77
C ASN A 2 -12.91 0.82 21.75
N PRO A 3 -13.46 1.99 22.16
CA PRO A 3 -14.15 2.87 21.21
C PRO A 3 -13.16 3.46 20.20
N ILE A 4 -13.57 3.53 18.95
CA ILE A 4 -12.83 4.20 17.88
C ILE A 4 -13.46 5.58 17.68
N THR A 5 -12.65 6.62 17.74
CA THR A 5 -13.06 7.99 17.40
C THR A 5 -12.65 8.27 15.95
N PRO A 6 -13.56 8.67 15.08
CA PRO A 6 -13.20 9.06 13.72
C PRO A 6 -12.17 10.19 13.69
N ILE A 7 -11.26 10.13 12.71
CA ILE A 7 -10.35 11.23 12.36
C ILE A 7 -10.89 11.82 11.05
N GLU A 8 -11.07 13.14 11.04
CA GLU A 8 -11.60 13.84 9.88
C GLU A 8 -10.74 13.63 8.63
N PRO A 9 -11.37 13.47 7.47
CA PRO A 9 -10.65 13.31 6.21
C PRO A 9 -9.77 14.53 5.89
N VAL A 10 -8.69 14.29 5.18
CA VAL A 10 -7.82 15.36 4.67
C VAL A 10 -8.52 16.04 3.49
N SER A 11 -8.98 17.26 3.64
CA SER A 11 -9.74 17.99 2.62
C SER A 11 -8.97 18.18 1.29
N SER A 12 -7.63 18.19 1.34
CA SER A 12 -6.78 18.30 0.15
C SER A 12 -6.47 16.95 -0.51
N MET A 13 -6.98 15.83 0.03
CA MET A 13 -6.79 14.51 -0.57
C MET A 13 -7.71 14.32 -1.77
N PRO A 14 -7.21 13.83 -2.91
CA PRO A 14 -8.08 13.39 -3.98
C PRO A 14 -8.95 12.24 -3.49
N PHE A 15 -10.27 12.33 -3.68
CA PHE A 15 -11.23 11.35 -3.18
C PHE A 15 -11.08 11.11 -1.66
N PRO A 16 -11.39 12.11 -0.80
CA PRO A 16 -11.20 11.99 0.65
C PRO A 16 -11.97 10.81 1.26
N GLU A 17 -13.07 10.38 0.65
CA GLU A 17 -13.86 9.20 1.02
C GLU A 17 -13.08 7.87 0.87
N ARG A 18 -11.94 7.87 0.18
CA ARG A 18 -11.06 6.70 0.01
C ARG A 18 -9.99 6.58 1.09
N LEU A 19 -9.97 7.46 2.07
CA LEU A 19 -9.16 7.34 3.28
C LEU A 19 -10.07 7.40 4.51
N LEU A 20 -10.27 6.26 5.15
CA LEU A 20 -10.97 6.18 6.42
C LEU A 20 -9.97 6.06 7.56
N SER A 21 -10.12 6.89 8.58
CA SER A 21 -9.19 6.94 9.71
C SER A 21 -9.91 6.96 11.04
N GLY A 22 -9.36 6.29 12.05
CA GLY A 22 -9.91 6.27 13.38
C GLY A 22 -8.82 6.12 14.44
N HIS A 23 -9.08 6.68 15.63
CA HIS A 23 -8.17 6.68 16.76
C HIS A 23 -8.73 5.86 17.92
N ILE A 24 -7.95 4.91 18.44
CA ILE A 24 -8.20 4.13 19.64
C ILE A 24 -7.45 4.83 20.79
N LYS A 25 -8.11 5.81 21.43
CA LYS A 25 -7.48 6.72 22.39
C LYS A 25 -6.76 6.02 23.56
N ASN A 26 -7.39 5.01 24.16
CA ASN A 26 -6.83 4.27 25.31
C ASN A 26 -5.61 3.39 24.94
N LYS A 27 -5.31 3.25 23.67
CA LYS A 27 -4.13 2.52 23.15
C LYS A 27 -3.14 3.44 22.45
N ASN A 28 -3.50 4.70 22.22
CA ASN A 28 -2.75 5.65 21.40
C ASN A 28 -2.39 5.10 20.02
N ILE A 29 -3.38 4.48 19.36
CA ILE A 29 -3.21 3.84 18.05
C ILE A 29 -4.17 4.48 17.06
N GLU A 30 -3.68 4.87 15.90
CA GLU A 30 -4.49 5.25 14.76
C GLU A 30 -4.56 4.09 13.74
N ILE A 31 -5.75 3.87 13.21
CA ILE A 31 -6.00 2.90 12.15
C ILE A 31 -6.45 3.67 10.91
N HIS A 32 -5.76 3.46 9.82
CA HIS A 32 -6.04 4.08 8.54
C HIS A 32 -6.27 2.98 7.49
N THR A 33 -7.35 3.11 6.73
CA THR A 33 -7.57 2.25 5.57
C THR A 33 -7.78 3.10 4.34
N THR A 34 -7.16 2.70 3.23
CA THR A 34 -7.21 3.45 1.98
C THR A 34 -7.51 2.55 0.79
N HIS A 35 -8.19 3.12 -0.22
CA HIS A 35 -8.28 2.54 -1.55
C HIS A 35 -7.66 3.53 -2.54
N VAL A 36 -6.38 3.37 -2.84
CA VAL A 36 -5.67 4.21 -3.79
C VAL A 36 -6.25 4.01 -5.19
N PRO A 37 -6.64 5.07 -5.90
CA PRO A 37 -7.23 4.94 -7.24
C PRO A 37 -6.30 4.21 -8.21
N PRO A 38 -6.80 3.28 -9.06
CA PRO A 38 -5.98 2.63 -10.07
C PRO A 38 -5.48 3.63 -11.11
N GLY A 39 -4.18 3.63 -11.41
CA GLY A 39 -3.56 4.58 -12.33
C GLY A 39 -4.03 4.46 -13.77
N SER A 40 -4.52 3.28 -14.19
CA SER A 40 -5.05 3.04 -15.54
C SER A 40 -6.25 3.94 -15.88
N SER A 41 -7.10 4.22 -14.90
CA SER A 41 -8.32 5.03 -15.06
C SER A 41 -8.19 6.45 -14.48
N ASN A 42 -7.31 6.66 -13.48
CA ASN A 42 -7.25 7.92 -12.72
C ASN A 42 -5.95 8.71 -12.93
N GLY A 43 -4.94 8.12 -13.59
CA GLY A 43 -3.73 8.84 -13.93
C GLY A 43 -3.03 9.49 -12.75
N VAL A 44 -2.75 10.79 -12.88
CA VAL A 44 -2.04 11.60 -11.88
C VAL A 44 -2.73 11.63 -10.51
N ILE A 45 -4.04 11.42 -10.46
CA ILE A 45 -4.79 11.38 -9.20
C ILE A 45 -4.26 10.27 -8.28
N LYS A 46 -3.83 9.13 -8.83
CA LYS A 46 -3.15 8.08 -8.07
C LYS A 46 -1.89 8.60 -7.37
N VAL A 47 -1.09 9.36 -8.10
CA VAL A 47 0.17 9.96 -7.60
C VAL A 47 -0.13 10.95 -6.48
N GLN A 48 -1.08 11.86 -6.72
CA GLN A 48 -1.51 12.85 -5.72
C GLN A 48 -2.06 12.16 -4.45
N HIS A 49 -2.77 11.04 -4.59
CA HIS A 49 -3.27 10.29 -3.45
C HIS A 49 -2.12 9.75 -2.59
N PHE A 50 -1.08 9.15 -3.20
CA PHE A 50 0.11 8.70 -2.47
C PHE A 50 0.85 9.83 -1.79
N GLU A 51 1.05 10.97 -2.48
CA GLU A 51 1.72 12.14 -1.93
C GLU A 51 0.98 12.69 -0.71
N LYS A 52 -0.35 12.83 -0.80
CA LYS A 52 -1.17 13.30 0.32
C LYS A 52 -1.29 12.30 1.46
N LEU A 53 -1.34 11.01 1.17
CA LEU A 53 -1.30 9.96 2.17
C LEU A 53 0.02 9.98 2.94
N TYR A 54 1.15 10.12 2.24
CA TYR A 54 2.46 10.24 2.87
C TYR A 54 2.54 11.48 3.77
N GLU A 55 2.14 12.65 3.27
CA GLU A 55 2.10 13.90 4.04
C GLU A 55 1.23 13.76 5.31
N PHE A 56 0.06 13.18 5.17
CA PHE A 56 -0.87 12.93 6.28
C PHE A 56 -0.25 12.04 7.36
N LEU A 57 0.40 10.93 6.97
CA LEU A 57 1.03 9.99 7.92
C LEU A 57 2.32 10.54 8.53
N ALA A 58 3.11 11.29 7.77
CA ALA A 58 4.37 11.88 8.22
C ALA A 58 4.16 12.95 9.31
N ASN A 59 3.00 13.63 9.29
CA ASN A 59 2.62 14.60 10.32
C ASN A 59 2.11 13.96 11.63
N ARG A 60 2.06 12.62 11.71
CA ARG A 60 1.56 11.85 12.86
C ARG A 60 2.67 11.00 13.49
N LYS A 61 3.76 11.65 13.93
CA LYS A 61 4.96 10.95 14.43
C LYS A 61 4.79 10.35 15.81
N ASP A 62 3.97 10.96 16.66
CA ASP A 62 3.87 10.64 18.08
C ASP A 62 2.78 9.61 18.40
N VAL A 63 2.18 9.00 17.37
CA VAL A 63 1.15 7.98 17.52
C VAL A 63 1.52 6.72 16.76
N GLN A 64 1.20 5.57 17.34
CA GLN A 64 1.33 4.29 16.64
C GLN A 64 0.27 4.20 15.54
N LYS A 65 0.68 3.74 14.36
CA LYS A 65 -0.20 3.68 13.18
C LYS A 65 -0.31 2.28 12.63
N ILE A 66 -1.50 1.91 12.22
CA ILE A 66 -1.77 0.78 11.33
C ILE A 66 -2.32 1.37 10.04
N LEU A 67 -1.68 1.06 8.92
CA LEU A 67 -2.12 1.47 7.59
C LEU A 67 -2.46 0.23 6.77
N THR A 68 -3.66 0.17 6.22
CA THR A 68 -4.13 -0.99 5.44
C THR A 68 -4.93 -0.54 4.21
N GLY A 69 -5.15 -1.46 3.27
CA GLY A 69 -6.04 -1.25 2.14
C GLY A 69 -5.49 -1.71 0.81
N ASP A 70 -6.21 -1.38 -0.25
CA ASP A 70 -5.79 -1.58 -1.63
C ASP A 70 -5.03 -0.36 -2.14
N PHE A 71 -3.73 -0.54 -2.39
CA PHE A 71 -2.85 0.51 -2.91
C PHE A 71 -2.73 0.48 -4.44
N ASN A 72 -3.30 -0.53 -5.12
CA ASN A 72 -3.10 -0.74 -6.55
C ASN A 72 -1.61 -0.71 -6.97
N SER A 73 -0.71 -1.04 -6.05
CA SER A 73 0.76 -0.99 -6.13
C SER A 73 1.40 -2.05 -5.21
N PRO A 74 2.62 -2.51 -5.52
CA PRO A 74 3.45 -2.16 -6.66
C PRO A 74 3.06 -2.93 -7.94
N LYS A 75 3.65 -2.55 -9.07
CA LYS A 75 3.52 -3.31 -10.32
C LYS A 75 4.18 -4.68 -10.25
N LEU A 76 5.32 -4.77 -9.56
CA LEU A 76 6.07 -6.00 -9.30
C LEU A 76 6.92 -5.82 -8.05
N GLU A 77 7.15 -6.90 -7.34
CA GLU A 77 8.06 -7.00 -6.21
C GLU A 77 9.08 -8.10 -6.49
N ARG A 78 10.35 -7.85 -6.22
CA ARG A 78 11.44 -8.80 -6.43
C ARG A 78 11.79 -9.53 -5.15
N GLU A 79 12.38 -10.70 -5.24
CA GLU A 79 12.90 -11.47 -4.09
C GLU A 79 13.96 -10.69 -3.30
N THR A 80 14.61 -9.70 -3.91
CA THR A 80 15.56 -8.79 -3.26
C THR A 80 14.90 -7.73 -2.38
N GLY A 81 13.57 -7.63 -2.41
CA GLY A 81 12.80 -6.57 -1.74
C GLY A 81 12.69 -5.27 -2.56
N GLU A 82 13.31 -5.21 -3.75
CA GLU A 82 13.13 -4.08 -4.65
C GLU A 82 11.75 -4.12 -5.30
N ILE A 83 11.01 -3.01 -5.26
CA ILE A 83 9.76 -2.89 -5.99
C ILE A 83 9.97 -2.25 -7.37
N ILE A 84 9.14 -2.66 -8.31
CA ILE A 84 8.96 -1.98 -9.60
C ILE A 84 7.61 -1.27 -9.53
N THR A 85 7.63 0.04 -9.66
CA THR A 85 6.43 0.87 -9.61
C THR A 85 5.76 1.00 -10.98
N TRP A 86 4.58 1.59 -11.01
CA TRP A 86 3.93 1.93 -12.27
C TRP A 86 4.59 3.12 -12.99
N GLY A 87 5.43 3.90 -12.27
CA GLY A 87 6.33 4.90 -12.85
C GLY A 87 7.50 4.31 -13.64
N GLN A 88 7.64 2.97 -13.66
CA GLN A 88 8.76 2.27 -14.29
C GLN A 88 8.32 1.27 -15.37
N LYS A 89 9.25 0.99 -16.30
CA LYS A 89 9.14 -0.07 -17.30
C LYS A 89 10.31 -1.04 -17.15
N VAL A 90 10.04 -2.32 -17.37
CA VAL A 90 11.05 -3.39 -17.46
C VAL A 90 11.16 -3.78 -18.93
N SER A 91 12.38 -3.74 -19.46
CA SER A 91 12.67 -4.22 -20.82
C SER A 91 12.66 -5.74 -20.87
N SER A 92 12.68 -6.31 -22.08
CA SER A 92 12.84 -7.77 -22.29
C SER A 92 14.13 -8.33 -21.71
N SER A 93 15.18 -7.49 -21.59
CA SER A 93 16.45 -7.86 -20.93
C SER A 93 16.43 -7.69 -19.40
N GLY A 94 15.27 -7.40 -18.78
CA GLY A 94 15.13 -7.19 -17.34
C GLY A 94 15.60 -5.81 -16.83
N LYS A 95 16.10 -4.93 -17.72
CA LYS A 95 16.54 -3.58 -17.31
C LYS A 95 15.35 -2.69 -16.95
N VAL A 96 15.41 -2.11 -15.77
CA VAL A 96 14.41 -1.15 -15.27
C VAL A 96 14.76 0.26 -15.72
N ARG A 97 13.76 1.00 -16.18
CA ARG A 97 13.87 2.42 -16.57
C ARG A 97 12.62 3.16 -16.14
N ILE A 98 12.75 4.45 -15.92
CA ILE A 98 11.59 5.34 -15.73
C ILE A 98 10.68 5.26 -16.96
N ALA A 99 9.38 5.15 -16.71
CA ALA A 99 8.38 5.11 -17.78
C ALA A 99 8.11 6.52 -18.29
N VAL A 100 8.30 6.70 -19.60
CA VAL A 100 7.73 7.84 -20.30
C VAL A 100 6.31 7.45 -20.70
N ASN A 101 5.32 7.98 -20.01
CA ASN A 101 3.91 7.72 -20.36
C ASN A 101 3.34 8.91 -21.15
N PRO A 102 3.17 8.80 -22.47
CA PRO A 102 2.64 9.88 -23.30
C PRO A 102 1.26 10.39 -22.85
N LYS A 103 0.45 9.52 -22.25
CA LYS A 103 -0.88 9.89 -21.76
C LYS A 103 -0.83 10.88 -20.60
N TRP A 104 0.22 10.82 -19.77
CA TRP A 104 0.31 11.61 -18.54
C TRP A 104 1.49 12.59 -18.51
N LYS A 105 2.29 12.65 -19.59
CA LYS A 105 3.56 13.40 -19.61
C LYS A 105 3.45 14.88 -19.24
N ASN A 106 2.31 15.50 -19.49
CA ASN A 106 2.07 16.92 -19.18
C ASN A 106 1.58 17.15 -17.74
N GLU A 107 1.16 16.07 -17.04
CA GLU A 107 0.58 16.15 -15.71
C GLU A 107 1.50 15.48 -14.66
N CYS A 108 2.21 14.44 -15.05
CA CYS A 108 3.05 13.66 -14.14
C CYS A 108 4.19 12.97 -14.88
N SER A 109 5.42 13.19 -14.44
CA SER A 109 6.58 12.42 -14.92
C SER A 109 6.62 11.01 -14.31
N GLY A 110 7.35 10.10 -14.97
CA GLY A 110 7.58 8.76 -14.43
C GLY A 110 8.34 8.77 -13.11
N GLU A 111 9.26 9.74 -12.92
CA GLU A 111 10.01 9.93 -11.68
C GLU A 111 9.09 10.32 -10.51
N ARG A 112 8.17 11.27 -10.74
CA ARG A 112 7.20 11.67 -9.71
C ARG A 112 6.30 10.51 -9.33
N TRP A 113 5.86 9.74 -10.33
CA TRP A 113 5.05 8.53 -10.09
C TRP A 113 5.82 7.48 -9.28
N ASP A 114 7.06 7.17 -9.70
CA ASP A 114 7.93 6.23 -8.99
C ASP A 114 8.17 6.65 -7.54
N SER A 115 8.50 7.92 -7.32
CA SER A 115 8.73 8.49 -6.00
C SER A 115 7.48 8.39 -5.10
N ALA A 116 6.31 8.73 -5.65
CA ALA A 116 5.05 8.72 -4.90
C ALA A 116 4.69 7.29 -4.44
N GLU A 117 4.75 6.28 -5.31
CA GLU A 117 4.48 4.89 -4.91
C GLU A 117 5.51 4.38 -3.89
N ARG A 118 6.81 4.67 -4.09
CA ARG A 118 7.87 4.24 -3.17
C ARG A 118 7.74 4.86 -1.80
N SER A 119 7.25 6.09 -1.69
CA SER A 119 7.13 6.77 -0.39
C SER A 119 6.35 5.97 0.65
N ILE A 120 5.35 5.20 0.20
CA ILE A 120 4.55 4.32 1.08
C ILE A 120 5.00 2.87 0.95
N ILE A 121 5.04 2.31 -0.28
CA ILE A 121 5.18 0.86 -0.46
C ILE A 121 6.59 0.37 -0.09
N GLN A 122 7.64 1.14 -0.37
CA GLN A 122 9.02 0.74 -0.07
C GLN A 122 9.60 1.49 1.14
N ASN A 123 9.31 2.78 1.26
CA ASN A 123 9.91 3.64 2.28
C ASN A 123 9.01 3.80 3.52
N HIS A 124 8.06 2.87 3.75
CA HIS A 124 7.17 2.87 4.91
C HIS A 124 7.92 2.97 6.26
N LYS A 125 9.19 2.55 6.30
CA LYS A 125 10.04 2.67 7.49
C LYS A 125 10.28 4.13 7.92
N ASP A 126 10.26 5.08 6.99
CA ASP A 126 10.39 6.51 7.27
C ASP A 126 9.17 7.06 8.01
N LEU A 127 8.03 6.37 7.87
CA LEU A 127 6.78 6.63 8.60
C LEU A 127 6.67 5.89 9.95
N GLY A 128 7.71 5.15 10.34
CA GLY A 128 7.69 4.32 11.55
C GLY A 128 6.91 3.02 11.39
N LEU A 129 6.69 2.57 10.16
CA LEU A 129 5.91 1.39 9.82
C LEU A 129 6.78 0.22 9.36
N VAL A 130 6.24 -1.00 9.47
CA VAL A 130 6.78 -2.23 8.88
C VAL A 130 5.70 -2.90 8.03
N ASP A 131 6.07 -3.50 6.90
CA ASP A 131 5.16 -4.35 6.11
C ASP A 131 5.00 -5.69 6.81
N ILE A 132 3.82 -5.92 7.40
CA ILE A 132 3.57 -7.10 8.27
C ILE A 132 3.73 -8.40 7.49
N PHE A 133 3.25 -8.43 6.23
CA PHE A 133 3.38 -9.64 5.42
C PHE A 133 4.85 -9.95 5.11
N ARG A 134 5.64 -8.95 4.74
CA ARG A 134 7.06 -9.14 4.39
C ARG A 134 7.94 -9.42 5.60
N GLU A 135 7.63 -8.80 6.73
CA GLU A 135 8.31 -9.11 7.99
C GLU A 135 8.08 -10.56 8.43
N LYS A 136 6.88 -11.11 8.20
CA LYS A 136 6.52 -12.49 8.55
C LYS A 136 7.07 -13.50 7.56
N ASN A 137 6.91 -13.27 6.26
CA ASN A 137 7.08 -14.30 5.22
C ASN A 137 8.33 -14.08 4.33
N GLY A 138 8.97 -12.90 4.44
CA GLY A 138 10.09 -12.53 3.56
C GLY A 138 9.65 -12.24 2.11
N TYR A 139 10.64 -12.06 1.24
CA TYR A 139 10.41 -11.67 -0.17
C TYR A 139 10.40 -12.85 -1.14
N VAL A 140 10.74 -14.05 -0.70
CA VAL A 140 10.66 -15.29 -1.49
C VAL A 140 9.20 -15.75 -1.64
N ASP A 141 8.34 -15.39 -0.69
CA ASP A 141 6.91 -15.67 -0.79
C ASP A 141 6.28 -14.82 -1.90
N ASN A 142 5.79 -15.47 -2.96
CA ASN A 142 5.19 -14.88 -4.15
C ASN A 142 3.66 -14.74 -4.06
N SER A 143 3.06 -14.92 -2.88
CA SER A 143 1.63 -14.73 -2.67
C SER A 143 1.21 -13.28 -2.96
N GLY A 144 0.00 -13.11 -3.40
CA GLY A 144 -0.56 -11.79 -3.70
C GLY A 144 -2.06 -11.73 -3.54
N SER A 145 -2.57 -10.51 -3.52
CA SER A 145 -4.00 -10.25 -3.40
C SER A 145 -4.72 -10.27 -4.75
N TRP A 146 -4.05 -9.90 -5.82
CA TRP A 146 -4.64 -9.81 -7.16
C TRP A 146 -3.77 -10.51 -8.19
N PHE A 147 -4.40 -10.99 -9.29
CA PHE A 147 -3.70 -11.77 -10.30
C PHE A 147 -4.00 -11.21 -11.69
N THR A 148 -2.96 -11.08 -12.51
CA THR A 148 -3.13 -10.74 -13.92
C THR A 148 -3.82 -11.89 -14.66
N ASN A 149 -4.34 -11.62 -15.87
CA ASN A 149 -4.89 -12.66 -16.77
C ASN A 149 -3.87 -13.78 -17.12
N LYS A 150 -2.57 -13.55 -16.88
CA LYS A 150 -1.49 -14.52 -17.05
C LYS A 150 -1.13 -15.27 -15.77
N GLY A 151 -1.91 -15.08 -14.70
CA GLY A 151 -1.69 -15.72 -13.40
C GLY A 151 -0.54 -15.12 -12.59
N ILE A 152 0.01 -13.96 -12.96
CA ILE A 152 1.06 -13.31 -12.19
C ILE A 152 0.43 -12.63 -10.97
N ALA A 153 0.84 -13.05 -9.78
CA ALA A 153 0.39 -12.46 -8.53
C ALA A 153 0.93 -11.04 -8.35
N ARG A 154 0.11 -10.18 -7.73
CA ARG A 154 0.47 -8.81 -7.32
C ARG A 154 -0.03 -8.56 -5.92
N ARG A 155 0.80 -7.94 -5.11
CA ARG A 155 0.46 -7.49 -3.78
C ARG A 155 -0.09 -6.07 -3.87
N TYR A 156 -1.39 -5.93 -4.08
CA TYR A 156 -2.05 -4.63 -4.09
C TYR A 156 -2.59 -4.24 -2.71
N ASP A 157 -2.96 -5.25 -1.92
CA ASP A 157 -3.46 -5.07 -0.57
C ASP A 157 -2.33 -5.27 0.43
N HIS A 158 -2.14 -4.29 1.31
CA HIS A 158 -1.07 -4.27 2.29
C HIS A 158 -1.62 -4.01 3.70
N VAL A 159 -0.89 -4.50 4.70
CA VAL A 159 -1.03 -4.12 6.09
C VAL A 159 0.35 -3.70 6.61
N PHE A 160 0.47 -2.44 6.95
CA PHE A 160 1.63 -1.88 7.62
C PHE A 160 1.29 -1.64 9.08
N GLY A 161 2.15 -2.05 9.99
CA GLY A 161 2.00 -1.85 11.43
C GLY A 161 3.14 -1.06 12.04
N PRO A 162 3.06 -0.68 13.33
CA PRO A 162 4.16 -0.02 14.02
C PRO A 162 5.36 -0.96 14.18
N LYS A 163 6.57 -0.38 14.40
CA LYS A 163 7.81 -1.17 14.50
C LYS A 163 7.86 -2.11 15.71
N ASN A 164 7.17 -1.76 16.80
CA ASN A 164 7.16 -2.53 18.05
C ASN A 164 5.99 -3.53 18.07
N ILE A 165 6.03 -4.51 17.19
CA ILE A 165 5.02 -5.57 17.09
C ILE A 165 5.63 -6.95 17.19
N SER A 166 4.81 -7.92 17.65
CA SER A 166 5.08 -9.35 17.54
C SER A 166 4.06 -9.95 16.58
N ILE A 167 4.50 -10.34 15.38
CA ILE A 167 3.63 -10.85 14.33
C ILE A 167 3.39 -12.35 14.57
N LEU A 168 2.14 -12.72 14.76
CA LEU A 168 1.70 -14.10 14.95
C LEU A 168 1.49 -14.77 13.59
N GLU A 169 0.67 -14.17 12.74
CA GLU A 169 0.30 -14.72 11.43
C GLU A 169 0.11 -13.59 10.39
N SER A 170 0.45 -13.87 9.13
CA SER A 170 0.09 -13.01 8.01
C SER A 170 0.07 -13.81 6.70
N TYR A 171 -1.07 -13.79 6.00
CA TYR A 171 -1.27 -14.54 4.75
C TYR A 171 -2.39 -13.92 3.89
N TYR A 172 -2.40 -14.25 2.60
CA TYR A 172 -3.51 -13.94 1.70
C TYR A 172 -4.50 -15.11 1.67
N ASP A 173 -5.74 -14.90 2.12
CA ASP A 173 -6.80 -15.90 2.00
C ASP A 173 -7.31 -15.94 0.57
N GLN A 174 -6.97 -17.02 -0.15
CA GLN A 174 -7.34 -17.18 -1.55
C GLN A 174 -8.81 -17.60 -1.76
N LYS A 175 -9.49 -18.12 -0.73
CA LYS A 175 -10.85 -18.67 -0.84
C LYS A 175 -11.87 -17.69 -1.41
N PRO A 176 -11.97 -16.40 -0.95
CA PRO A 176 -12.94 -15.46 -1.51
C PRO A 176 -12.76 -15.24 -3.01
N ARG A 177 -11.50 -15.20 -3.49
CA ARG A 177 -11.18 -15.04 -4.91
C ARG A 177 -11.50 -16.32 -5.70
N GLU A 178 -11.10 -17.48 -5.20
CA GLU A 178 -11.39 -18.78 -5.84
C GLU A 178 -12.90 -19.05 -5.95
N GLN A 179 -13.64 -18.65 -4.95
CA GLN A 179 -15.11 -18.72 -4.92
C GLN A 179 -15.80 -17.60 -5.70
N LYS A 180 -15.03 -16.69 -6.33
CA LYS A 180 -15.52 -15.54 -7.11
C LYS A 180 -16.39 -14.54 -6.33
N TYR A 181 -16.21 -14.44 -5.02
CA TYR A 181 -16.84 -13.41 -4.21
C TYR A 181 -16.13 -12.06 -4.35
N SER A 182 -14.85 -12.08 -4.71
CA SER A 182 -14.01 -10.91 -5.01
C SER A 182 -12.98 -11.28 -6.07
N ASP A 183 -12.45 -10.30 -6.79
CA ASP A 183 -11.26 -10.45 -7.63
C ASP A 183 -9.95 -10.27 -6.83
N HIS A 184 -10.06 -9.86 -5.55
CA HIS A 184 -8.97 -9.80 -4.60
C HIS A 184 -9.05 -10.91 -3.54
N SER A 185 -7.88 -11.32 -3.06
CA SER A 185 -7.69 -12.16 -1.89
C SER A 185 -7.38 -11.27 -0.68
N PRO A 186 -8.19 -11.27 0.38
CA PRO A 186 -7.93 -10.43 1.54
C PRO A 186 -6.61 -10.83 2.22
N LEU A 187 -5.86 -9.83 2.67
CA LEU A 187 -4.71 -10.02 3.54
C LEU A 187 -5.17 -10.12 4.99
N VAL A 188 -4.87 -11.23 5.62
CA VAL A 188 -5.06 -11.45 7.06
C VAL A 188 -3.74 -11.19 7.78
N ALA A 189 -3.79 -10.47 8.89
CA ALA A 189 -2.64 -10.22 9.75
C ALA A 189 -3.07 -10.25 11.22
N GLU A 190 -2.38 -11.08 12.01
CA GLU A 190 -2.55 -11.15 13.46
C GLU A 190 -1.23 -10.79 14.13
N PHE A 191 -1.26 -9.84 15.06
CA PHE A 191 -0.07 -9.35 15.75
C PHE A 191 -0.42 -8.68 17.08
N ASN A 192 0.55 -8.66 18.01
CA ASN A 192 0.50 -7.90 19.24
C ASN A 192 1.32 -6.62 19.10
N ILE A 193 0.82 -5.51 19.58
CA ILE A 193 1.57 -4.26 19.75
C ILE A 193 2.20 -4.31 21.14
N LEU A 194 3.53 -4.16 21.21
CA LEU A 194 4.34 -4.26 22.43
C LEU A 194 4.42 -2.95 23.19
#